data_f458bb5f6c27a238c17ec25c91d35e50
#
_entry.id   f458bb5f6c27a238c17ec25c91d35e50
#
_cell.length_a   1.000
_cell.length_b   1.000
_cell.length_c   1.000
_cell.angle_alpha   90.00
_cell.angle_beta   90.00
_cell.angle_gamma   90.00
#
_symmetry.space_group_name_H-M   'P 1'
#
loop_
_entity.id
_entity.type
_entity.pdbx_description
1 polymer ?
#
loop_
_entity_poly.entity_id
_entity_poly.type
_entity_poly.pdbx_seq_one_letter_code
_entity_poly.pdbx_strand_id
1 'polypeptide(L)'
;MRLDRFLAAALVLACLPGAAAAQSASGPVYRTPKATVAEPVDRPFDGVISLQVDATDLRHRIFTVRERLPVPNGGTVTLLYPRWEAASHGPSLNVTDLAGLAVEAAGRPLVWRRDPYAPHAFHVEIPAGTSVIEVRFEMVAGADLLMPDIVSVPWQRLTLYPAGWYARNIPVAASLRLPDGLRAFTALKVEREDGPTLYFGQTTLESLLDAPVLAGRYTAQVPLTASGPGAVALDLVALRPADLGVPVARVAELRSLIGQMRAVFGSEPFDRYDILARLDDDGAAGGTEHRRSSEIGLPSSLFREWPAQILSRDLIAHEVIHAWNGLYRTPADLWAPTPNVPVSGSLLWVYEGQTEFWARVLATRAGQFTAAEVRDRLALDTAEIGARPGRAWRPLSDDVQYPAFMLRQPVPWRDWQRRRDYYAEGILLWLAVDAELRELSRGRRGIDDFARRFFGGATPDAPTRTYTFDDLCTSLNALAPGDWAEWLHRWIDAHDELDTSSGLRRHGWRLVFTDTPTAAFRAGEDEAGISDLSYSIGLAVRADGTTRTVAWDGPAFRGGMRPGARIVAVNEGPFGREALLAAVRDSAHHPLTLSVEQDGRRSDIAIGYAGPLRYPRLERIADRPDTLTTLLAPR
;
A
#
# COMPACT_ATOMS: atom_id res chain seq x y z
N MET A 1 10.37 110.07 20.96
CA MET A 1 11.59 110.54 21.69
C MET A 1 12.13 109.33 22.46
N ARG A 2 13.38 108.86 22.16
CA ARG A 2 14.26 107.90 22.82
C ARG A 2 13.70 106.42 22.97
N LEU A 3 14.06 105.46 22.14
CA LEU A 3 15.31 104.61 22.20
C LEU A 3 15.69 104.15 23.58
N ASP A 4 15.55 102.85 23.81
CA ASP A 4 16.58 102.07 24.50
C ASP A 4 16.55 100.64 24.02
N ARG A 5 17.71 100.19 23.60
CA ARG A 5 18.04 98.84 23.11
C ARG A 5 18.24 97.89 24.25
N PHE A 6 17.59 96.73 24.24
CA PHE A 6 18.10 95.58 25.00
C PHE A 6 18.44 94.46 24.03
N LEU A 7 19.73 94.12 24.02
CA LEU A 7 20.24 92.94 23.42
C LEU A 7 19.73 91.73 24.22
N ALA A 8 19.00 90.88 23.59
CA ALA A 8 18.74 89.55 24.11
C ALA A 8 19.62 88.55 23.34
N ALA A 9 20.59 87.96 24.07
CA ALA A 9 21.42 86.88 23.57
C ALA A 9 20.55 85.63 23.37
N ALA A 10 20.39 85.19 22.12
CA ALA A 10 19.73 83.95 21.79
C ALA A 10 20.69 82.79 22.03
N LEU A 11 20.44 81.97 23.08
CA LEU A 11 21.07 80.74 23.32
C LEU A 11 20.49 79.71 22.31
N VAL A 12 21.23 79.40 21.24
CA VAL A 12 20.91 78.26 20.35
C VAL A 12 21.21 76.97 21.05
N LEU A 13 20.21 76.33 21.65
CA LEU A 13 20.27 74.95 22.05
C LEU A 13 20.23 74.08 20.81
N ALA A 14 21.37 73.52 20.40
CA ALA A 14 21.45 72.49 19.38
C ALA A 14 20.82 71.23 19.93
N CYS A 15 19.55 70.96 19.58
CA CYS A 15 18.95 69.66 19.73
C CYS A 15 19.63 68.69 18.77
N LEU A 16 20.59 67.95 19.23
CA LEU A 16 21.03 66.74 18.56
C LEU A 16 19.82 65.79 18.49
N PRO A 17 19.42 65.29 17.29
CA PRO A 17 18.44 64.24 17.26
C PRO A 17 19.09 63.00 17.93
N GLY A 18 18.62 62.65 19.11
CA GLY A 18 18.88 61.37 19.69
C GLY A 18 18.44 60.31 18.68
N ALA A 19 19.43 59.55 18.17
CA ALA A 19 19.13 58.36 17.44
C ALA A 19 18.34 57.41 18.39
N ALA A 20 17.03 57.49 18.29
CA ALA A 20 16.21 56.41 18.81
C ALA A 20 16.69 55.12 18.12
N ALA A 21 17.54 54.37 18.79
CA ALA A 21 17.81 53.03 18.39
C ALA A 21 16.43 52.33 18.29
N ALA A 22 15.99 52.11 17.07
CA ALA A 22 14.85 51.24 16.82
C ALA A 22 15.20 49.93 17.47
N GLN A 23 14.64 49.68 18.65
CA GLN A 23 14.58 48.34 19.18
C GLN A 23 13.84 47.55 18.12
N SER A 24 14.60 46.84 17.27
CA SER A 24 14.03 45.81 16.43
C SER A 24 13.27 44.91 17.37
N ALA A 25 11.95 44.87 17.23
CA ALA A 25 11.14 43.89 17.93
C ALA A 25 11.69 42.52 17.48
N SER A 26 12.63 41.97 18.26
CA SER A 26 13.19 40.65 18.03
C SER A 26 12.12 39.64 18.42
N GLY A 27 11.19 39.39 17.47
CA GLY A 27 10.34 38.22 17.52
C GLY A 27 11.22 36.96 17.53
N PRO A 28 10.64 35.80 17.83
CA PRO A 28 11.38 34.54 17.81
C PRO A 28 11.99 34.32 16.42
N VAL A 29 13.30 34.05 16.39
CA VAL A 29 14.02 33.76 15.15
C VAL A 29 14.10 32.25 15.00
N TYR A 30 13.54 31.72 13.91
CA TYR A 30 13.69 30.31 13.56
C TYR A 30 15.15 30.01 13.23
N ARG A 31 15.68 28.96 13.86
CA ARG A 31 16.99 28.42 13.55
C ARG A 31 16.78 27.05 12.94
N THR A 32 17.20 26.84 11.70
CA THR A 32 17.21 25.52 11.07
C THR A 32 18.04 24.57 11.91
N PRO A 33 17.48 23.43 12.35
CA PRO A 33 18.26 22.42 13.04
C PRO A 33 19.41 21.94 12.18
N LYS A 34 20.59 21.77 12.78
CA LYS A 34 21.70 21.15 12.08
C LYS A 34 21.41 19.66 11.91
N ALA A 35 21.60 19.13 10.71
CA ALA A 35 21.52 17.70 10.48
C ALA A 35 22.54 16.96 11.37
N THR A 36 22.06 15.98 12.13
CA THR A 36 22.83 15.20 13.10
C THR A 36 22.99 13.75 12.66
N VAL A 37 22.19 13.30 11.69
CA VAL A 37 22.27 11.97 11.09
C VAL A 37 23.11 12.05 9.84
N ALA A 38 24.10 11.15 9.72
CA ALA A 38 24.95 11.07 8.53
C ALA A 38 24.17 10.59 7.32
N GLU A 39 24.33 11.28 6.20
CA GLU A 39 23.77 10.85 4.92
C GLU A 39 24.36 9.51 4.48
N PRO A 40 23.55 8.62 3.90
CA PRO A 40 24.03 7.33 3.42
C PRO A 40 24.96 7.50 2.21
N VAL A 41 26.06 6.75 2.21
CA VAL A 41 27.06 6.72 1.14
C VAL A 41 27.24 5.30 0.65
N ASP A 42 27.36 5.15 -0.68
CA ASP A 42 27.60 3.86 -1.33
C ASP A 42 29.04 3.41 -1.17
N ARG A 43 29.36 2.84 -0.02
CA ARG A 43 30.69 2.34 0.35
C ARG A 43 30.57 1.07 1.19
N PRO A 44 31.58 0.18 1.16
CA PRO A 44 31.59 -1.01 2.01
C PRO A 44 31.49 -0.64 3.50
N PHE A 45 30.77 -1.48 4.26
CA PHE A 45 30.74 -1.46 5.71
C PHE A 45 31.77 -2.45 6.27
N ASP A 46 32.56 -2.00 7.24
CA ASP A 46 33.60 -2.85 7.84
C ASP A 46 33.02 -3.75 8.91
N GLY A 47 32.92 -5.04 8.62
CA GLY A 47 32.44 -6.08 9.53
C GLY A 47 31.05 -6.59 9.21
N VAL A 48 30.47 -7.37 10.13
CA VAL A 48 29.17 -8.02 9.98
C VAL A 48 28.33 -7.75 11.23
N ILE A 49 27.11 -7.30 11.06
CA ILE A 49 26.13 -7.20 12.14
C ILE A 49 25.63 -8.63 12.47
N SER A 50 25.75 -9.02 13.75
CA SER A 50 25.10 -10.25 14.23
C SER A 50 23.76 -9.87 14.86
N LEU A 51 22.66 -10.40 14.31
CA LEU A 51 21.30 -10.15 14.76
C LEU A 51 20.69 -11.44 15.32
N GLN A 52 20.20 -11.41 16.55
CA GLN A 52 19.51 -12.51 17.19
C GLN A 52 18.12 -12.06 17.61
N VAL A 53 17.10 -12.75 17.12
CA VAL A 53 15.70 -12.49 17.47
C VAL A 53 15.10 -13.70 18.17
N ASP A 54 14.47 -13.46 19.32
CA ASP A 54 13.66 -14.45 20.03
C ASP A 54 12.18 -14.08 19.92
N ALA A 55 11.40 -14.95 19.29
CA ALA A 55 9.96 -14.81 19.04
C ALA A 55 9.13 -15.75 19.94
N THR A 56 9.68 -16.24 21.06
CA THR A 56 9.02 -17.28 21.89
C THR A 56 8.00 -16.71 22.87
N ASP A 57 8.01 -15.41 23.17
CA ASP A 57 7.04 -14.79 24.09
C ASP A 57 5.73 -14.42 23.39
N LEU A 58 4.98 -15.44 22.97
CA LEU A 58 3.68 -15.28 22.34
C LEU A 58 2.63 -14.72 23.32
N ARG A 59 2.81 -14.95 24.62
CA ARG A 59 1.83 -14.53 25.63
C ARG A 59 1.76 -13.02 25.78
N HIS A 60 2.92 -12.37 25.82
CA HIS A 60 3.02 -10.92 25.93
C HIS A 60 3.17 -10.25 24.57
N ARG A 61 3.34 -11.05 23.48
CA ARG A 61 3.57 -10.57 22.11
C ARG A 61 4.81 -9.68 22.04
N ILE A 62 5.93 -10.20 22.53
CA ILE A 62 7.21 -9.48 22.56
C ILE A 62 8.26 -10.26 21.79
N PHE A 63 8.91 -9.58 20.84
CA PHE A 63 10.18 -10.03 20.30
C PHE A 63 11.31 -9.45 21.14
N THR A 64 12.25 -10.31 21.53
CA THR A 64 13.51 -9.85 22.17
C THR A 64 14.61 -9.85 21.14
N VAL A 65 15.29 -8.72 20.99
CA VAL A 65 16.35 -8.52 20.00
C VAL A 65 17.69 -8.30 20.68
N ARG A 66 18.73 -8.93 20.13
CA ARG A 66 20.13 -8.72 20.49
C ARG A 66 20.95 -8.53 19.23
N GLU A 67 21.74 -7.46 19.17
CA GLU A 67 22.62 -7.19 18.07
C GLU A 67 24.05 -6.98 18.56
N ARG A 68 25.02 -7.44 17.77
CA ARG A 68 26.43 -7.06 17.90
C ARG A 68 26.82 -6.30 16.66
N LEU A 69 27.16 -5.03 16.85
CA LEU A 69 27.46 -4.11 15.76
C LEU A 69 28.94 -3.72 15.80
N PRO A 70 29.70 -3.94 14.71
CA PRO A 70 31.00 -3.33 14.52
C PRO A 70 30.86 -1.81 14.51
N VAL A 71 31.77 -1.13 15.21
CA VAL A 71 31.79 0.34 15.30
C VAL A 71 33.19 0.89 15.11
N PRO A 72 33.34 2.13 14.62
CA PRO A 72 34.63 2.81 14.58
C PRO A 72 35.23 2.93 15.99
N ASN A 73 36.53 2.93 16.10
CA ASN A 73 37.26 3.05 17.36
C ASN A 73 37.12 4.47 17.95
N GLY A 74 36.13 4.64 18.82
CA GLY A 74 35.80 5.90 19.47
C GLY A 74 34.94 6.84 18.64
N GLY A 75 34.38 7.84 19.29
CA GLY A 75 33.50 8.84 18.68
C GLY A 75 32.00 8.53 18.79
N THR A 76 31.18 9.29 18.10
CA THR A 76 29.72 9.13 18.11
C THR A 76 29.26 8.24 16.97
N VAL A 77 28.49 7.20 17.26
CA VAL A 77 27.77 6.39 16.26
C VAL A 77 26.28 6.68 16.35
N THR A 78 25.64 6.87 15.23
CA THR A 78 24.18 7.02 15.15
C THR A 78 23.57 5.72 14.68
N LEU A 79 22.71 5.12 15.50
CA LEU A 79 21.91 3.95 15.15
C LEU A 79 20.55 4.41 14.66
N LEU A 80 20.07 3.79 13.58
CA LEU A 80 18.78 4.08 12.96
C LEU A 80 17.82 2.91 13.15
N TYR A 81 16.61 3.22 13.60
CA TYR A 81 15.46 2.33 13.50
C TYR A 81 14.73 2.64 12.20
N PRO A 82 14.37 1.65 11.36
CA PRO A 82 13.66 1.88 10.12
C PRO A 82 12.40 2.73 10.30
N ARG A 83 12.14 3.62 9.35
CA ARG A 83 11.01 4.54 9.36
C ARG A 83 10.08 4.33 8.16
N TRP A 84 10.66 4.15 6.98
CA TRP A 84 9.91 3.98 5.73
C TRP A 84 9.76 2.50 5.42
N GLU A 85 8.56 2.12 5.03
CA GLU A 85 8.21 0.76 4.64
C GLU A 85 7.79 0.75 3.17
N ALA A 86 8.37 -0.15 2.39
CA ALA A 86 8.13 -0.20 0.95
C ALA A 86 6.64 -0.38 0.63
N ALA A 87 6.02 -1.42 1.14
CA ALA A 87 4.62 -1.75 0.88
C ALA A 87 3.58 -0.69 1.30
N SER A 88 3.89 0.15 2.27
CA SER A 88 3.03 1.27 2.65
C SER A 88 3.34 2.55 1.89
N HIS A 89 4.42 2.57 1.10
CA HIS A 89 4.94 3.72 0.37
C HIS A 89 5.07 4.97 1.25
N GLY A 90 5.48 4.79 2.50
CA GLY A 90 5.50 5.90 3.44
C GLY A 90 6.17 5.59 4.78
N PRO A 91 6.29 6.60 5.67
CA PRO A 91 6.91 6.47 6.98
C PRO A 91 5.96 5.78 7.97
N SER A 92 5.60 4.52 7.70
CA SER A 92 4.59 3.75 8.45
C SER A 92 5.13 3.09 9.71
N LEU A 93 6.45 2.82 9.78
CA LEU A 93 7.06 2.15 10.92
C LEU A 93 7.10 3.05 12.14
N ASN A 94 6.59 2.56 13.25
CA ASN A 94 6.43 3.34 14.47
C ASN A 94 7.56 3.05 15.46
N VAL A 95 8.37 4.06 15.77
CA VAL A 95 9.47 3.93 16.73
C VAL A 95 9.00 3.65 18.16
N THR A 96 7.72 3.82 18.48
CA THR A 96 7.16 3.46 19.80
C THR A 96 7.00 1.96 19.99
N ASP A 97 7.11 1.16 18.92
CA ASP A 97 7.12 -0.31 19.03
C ASP A 97 8.43 -0.81 19.66
N LEU A 98 9.51 -0.02 19.58
CA LEU A 98 10.79 -0.29 20.22
C LEU A 98 10.80 0.14 21.68
N ALA A 99 11.08 -0.79 22.59
CA ALA A 99 11.15 -0.58 24.03
C ALA A 99 12.46 -1.14 24.62
N GLY A 100 12.80 -0.77 25.85
CA GLY A 100 13.89 -1.38 26.62
C GLY A 100 15.29 -1.22 26.00
N LEU A 101 15.54 -0.23 25.15
CA LEU A 101 16.84 -0.06 24.47
C LEU A 101 17.99 0.09 25.44
N ALA A 102 18.94 -0.84 25.38
CA ALA A 102 20.19 -0.82 26.13
C ALA A 102 21.36 -1.01 25.15
N VAL A 103 22.44 -0.25 25.36
CA VAL A 103 23.68 -0.34 24.56
C VAL A 103 24.84 -0.56 25.52
N GLU A 104 25.71 -1.53 25.22
CA GLU A 104 26.85 -1.90 26.05
C GLU A 104 28.13 -2.07 25.20
N ALA A 105 29.27 -1.83 25.83
CA ALA A 105 30.59 -2.19 25.31
C ALA A 105 31.35 -2.98 26.35
N ALA A 106 31.78 -4.21 26.03
CA ALA A 106 32.48 -5.09 26.97
C ALA A 106 31.79 -5.23 28.36
N GLY A 107 30.46 -5.35 28.36
CA GLY A 107 29.60 -5.47 29.53
C GLY A 107 29.42 -4.16 30.36
N ARG A 108 29.83 -3.01 29.80
CA ARG A 108 29.64 -1.70 30.43
C ARG A 108 28.57 -0.92 29.69
N PRO A 109 27.52 -0.43 30.36
CA PRO A 109 26.49 0.38 29.74
C PRO A 109 27.06 1.63 29.07
N LEU A 110 26.60 1.93 27.87
CA LEU A 110 26.86 3.17 27.13
C LEU A 110 25.63 4.06 27.19
N VAL A 111 25.88 5.37 27.26
CA VAL A 111 24.81 6.37 27.21
C VAL A 111 24.42 6.58 25.77
N TRP A 112 23.14 6.46 25.48
CA TRP A 112 22.56 6.83 24.20
C TRP A 112 21.59 8.00 24.37
N ARG A 113 21.40 8.76 23.29
CA ARG A 113 20.46 9.90 23.25
C ARG A 113 19.65 9.82 21.96
N ARG A 114 18.33 9.95 22.08
CA ARG A 114 17.45 10.07 20.91
C ARG A 114 17.67 11.42 20.24
N ASP A 115 17.72 11.44 18.91
CA ASP A 115 17.77 12.68 18.16
C ASP A 115 16.44 13.45 18.30
N PRO A 116 16.47 14.74 18.65
CA PRO A 116 15.24 15.51 18.89
C PRO A 116 14.42 15.82 17.62
N TYR A 117 15.03 15.74 16.43
CA TYR A 117 14.40 16.04 15.15
C TYR A 117 14.20 14.79 14.27
N ALA A 118 14.95 13.74 14.53
CA ALA A 118 14.86 12.44 13.89
C ALA A 118 14.61 11.34 14.94
N PRO A 119 13.38 11.17 15.45
CA PRO A 119 13.10 10.28 16.60
C PRO A 119 13.42 8.80 16.37
N HIS A 120 13.68 8.39 15.13
CA HIS A 120 14.17 7.06 14.76
C HIS A 120 15.70 6.92 14.84
N ALA A 121 16.43 7.98 15.23
CA ALA A 121 17.89 7.99 15.36
C ALA A 121 18.31 8.05 16.82
N PHE A 122 19.35 7.27 17.18
CA PHE A 122 19.91 7.16 18.52
C PHE A 122 21.43 7.37 18.44
N HIS A 123 21.92 8.40 19.09
CA HIS A 123 23.35 8.73 19.16
C HIS A 123 23.99 8.02 20.36
N VAL A 124 25.05 7.29 20.12
CA VAL A 124 25.80 6.53 21.12
C VAL A 124 27.25 7.01 21.14
N GLU A 125 27.75 7.39 22.29
CA GLU A 125 29.15 7.75 22.48
C GLU A 125 30.00 6.49 22.67
N ILE A 126 30.89 6.22 21.74
CA ILE A 126 31.75 5.03 21.73
C ILE A 126 33.09 5.35 22.37
N PRO A 127 33.47 4.67 23.48
CA PRO A 127 34.79 4.84 24.10
C PRO A 127 35.92 4.43 23.16
N ALA A 128 37.08 5.11 23.30
CA ALA A 128 38.29 4.70 22.59
C ALA A 128 38.68 3.25 22.96
N GLY A 129 39.14 2.48 21.98
CA GLY A 129 39.44 1.06 22.14
C GLY A 129 38.27 0.12 21.95
N THR A 130 37.06 0.64 21.70
CA THR A 130 35.85 -0.15 21.40
C THR A 130 35.74 -0.38 19.91
N SER A 131 35.61 -1.63 19.49
CA SER A 131 35.38 -2.01 18.09
C SER A 131 34.03 -2.68 17.83
N VAL A 132 33.32 -3.06 18.91
CA VAL A 132 31.99 -3.71 18.84
C VAL A 132 31.14 -3.23 20.01
N ILE A 133 29.89 -2.95 19.74
CA ILE A 133 28.85 -2.71 20.76
C ILE A 133 27.81 -3.81 20.73
N GLU A 134 27.19 -4.06 21.89
CA GLU A 134 26.03 -4.92 22.03
C GLU A 134 24.80 -4.04 22.25
N VAL A 135 23.76 -4.29 21.46
CA VAL A 135 22.48 -3.60 21.55
C VAL A 135 21.40 -4.61 21.89
N ARG A 136 20.53 -4.25 22.82
CA ARG A 136 19.35 -5.05 23.20
C ARG A 136 18.13 -4.16 23.21
N PHE A 137 17.02 -4.69 22.74
CA PHE A 137 15.72 -4.05 22.85
C PHE A 137 14.60 -5.08 22.71
N GLU A 138 13.39 -4.70 23.08
CA GLU A 138 12.17 -5.42 22.81
C GLU A 138 11.36 -4.70 21.73
N MET A 139 10.68 -5.48 20.86
CA MET A 139 9.64 -4.97 20.00
C MET A 139 8.30 -5.47 20.50
N VAL A 140 7.42 -4.53 20.85
CA VAL A 140 6.06 -4.83 21.29
C VAL A 140 5.18 -5.02 20.06
N ALA A 141 4.79 -6.26 19.82
CA ALA A 141 4.07 -6.66 18.63
C ALA A 141 2.54 -6.54 18.77
N GLY A 142 1.87 -6.38 17.65
CA GLY A 142 0.43 -6.57 17.54
C GLY A 142 0.02 -8.04 17.45
N ALA A 143 -1.28 -8.28 17.49
CA ALA A 143 -1.85 -9.62 17.30
C ALA A 143 -1.62 -10.16 15.87
N ASP A 144 -1.37 -9.29 14.93
CA ASP A 144 -1.06 -9.60 13.53
C ASP A 144 0.31 -10.28 13.34
N LEU A 145 1.25 -10.09 14.28
CA LEU A 145 2.61 -10.63 14.19
C LEU A 145 2.84 -11.85 15.09
N LEU A 146 2.31 -11.84 16.30
CA LEU A 146 2.48 -12.92 17.28
C LEU A 146 1.13 -13.45 17.74
N MET A 147 0.75 -14.60 17.18
CA MET A 147 -0.41 -15.40 17.59
C MET A 147 0.06 -16.71 18.25
N PRO A 148 -0.82 -17.43 18.98
CA PRO A 148 -0.42 -18.68 19.64
C PRO A 148 0.21 -19.74 18.71
N ASP A 149 -0.25 -19.80 17.46
CA ASP A 149 0.15 -20.81 16.48
C ASP A 149 0.71 -20.22 15.17
N ILE A 150 0.85 -18.88 15.09
CA ILE A 150 1.39 -18.18 13.91
C ILE A 150 2.34 -17.08 14.36
N VAL A 151 3.51 -17.01 13.73
CA VAL A 151 4.51 -15.96 13.93
C VAL A 151 4.89 -15.37 12.58
N SER A 152 4.75 -14.05 12.43
CA SER A 152 5.26 -13.27 11.31
C SER A 152 6.41 -12.39 11.80
N VAL A 153 7.56 -12.44 11.12
CA VAL A 153 8.80 -11.76 11.55
C VAL A 153 9.17 -10.66 10.56
N PRO A 154 8.79 -9.41 10.82
CA PRO A 154 9.15 -8.25 10.01
C PRO A 154 10.51 -7.70 10.44
N TRP A 155 11.60 -8.10 9.78
CA TRP A 155 12.96 -7.69 10.14
C TRP A 155 13.15 -6.17 10.24
N GLN A 156 12.40 -5.39 9.47
CA GLN A 156 12.43 -3.92 9.53
C GLN A 156 12.00 -3.34 10.88
N ARG A 157 11.23 -4.08 11.69
CA ARG A 157 10.85 -3.68 13.06
C ARG A 157 11.80 -4.26 14.13
N LEU A 158 12.74 -5.10 13.73
CA LEU A 158 13.60 -5.89 14.61
C LEU A 158 15.09 -5.57 14.44
N THR A 159 15.41 -4.45 13.80
CA THR A 159 16.81 -4.12 13.47
C THR A 159 17.12 -2.67 13.75
N LEU A 160 18.28 -2.44 14.38
CA LEU A 160 18.97 -1.15 14.43
C LEU A 160 20.22 -1.23 13.56
N TYR A 161 20.52 -0.19 12.78
CA TYR A 161 21.67 -0.19 11.91
C TYR A 161 22.41 1.17 11.92
N PRO A 162 23.72 1.20 11.63
CA PRO A 162 24.49 2.44 11.68
C PRO A 162 24.17 3.36 10.49
N ALA A 163 24.00 4.65 10.75
CA ALA A 163 23.85 5.69 9.73
C ALA A 163 25.15 5.88 8.93
N GLY A 164 25.03 6.30 7.66
CA GLY A 164 26.14 6.67 6.79
C GLY A 164 26.53 5.61 5.76
N TRP A 165 25.76 4.54 5.60
CA TRP A 165 25.96 3.50 4.58
C TRP A 165 24.66 3.17 3.86
N TYR A 166 24.75 2.72 2.60
CA TYR A 166 23.64 2.07 1.93
C TYR A 166 23.33 0.72 2.59
N ALA A 167 22.07 0.38 2.76
CA ALA A 167 21.64 -0.88 3.37
C ALA A 167 22.21 -2.12 2.65
N ARG A 168 22.36 -2.06 1.32
CA ARG A 168 22.98 -3.12 0.51
C ARG A 168 24.44 -3.40 0.82
N ASN A 169 25.13 -2.47 1.48
CA ASN A 169 26.56 -2.60 1.81
C ASN A 169 26.81 -3.01 3.27
N ILE A 170 25.76 -3.21 4.06
CA ILE A 170 25.87 -3.63 5.46
C ILE A 170 25.63 -5.15 5.54
N PRO A 171 26.67 -5.96 5.78
CA PRO A 171 26.49 -7.40 5.95
C PRO A 171 25.82 -7.73 7.28
N VAL A 172 24.89 -8.70 7.26
CA VAL A 172 24.16 -9.17 8.45
C VAL A 172 24.16 -10.69 8.49
N ALA A 173 24.41 -11.25 9.68
CA ALA A 173 24.21 -12.66 10.01
C ALA A 173 23.08 -12.75 11.05
N ALA A 174 21.90 -13.23 10.61
CA ALA A 174 20.72 -13.28 11.44
C ALA A 174 20.45 -14.68 12.00
N SER A 175 19.82 -14.75 13.17
CA SER A 175 19.23 -15.96 13.73
C SER A 175 17.86 -15.66 14.35
N LEU A 176 16.97 -16.65 14.30
CA LEU A 176 15.61 -16.56 14.80
C LEU A 176 15.28 -17.77 15.68
N ARG A 177 14.88 -17.52 16.90
CA ARG A 177 14.32 -18.53 17.79
C ARG A 177 12.81 -18.46 17.75
N LEU A 178 12.19 -19.58 17.36
CA LEU A 178 10.74 -19.74 17.29
C LEU A 178 10.21 -20.55 18.49
N PRO A 179 8.92 -20.47 18.80
CA PRO A 179 8.26 -21.43 19.68
C PRO A 179 8.38 -22.87 19.13
N ASP A 180 8.42 -23.83 20.03
CA ASP A 180 8.53 -25.25 19.67
C ASP A 180 7.36 -25.71 18.79
N GLY A 181 7.67 -26.47 17.74
CA GLY A 181 6.70 -27.09 16.85
C GLY A 181 6.14 -26.16 15.77
N LEU A 182 6.66 -24.95 15.59
CA LEU A 182 6.37 -24.13 14.44
C LEU A 182 7.34 -24.44 13.29
N ARG A 183 6.80 -24.51 12.07
CA ARG A 183 7.57 -24.59 10.83
C ARG A 183 7.62 -23.22 10.17
N ALA A 184 8.80 -22.79 9.76
CA ALA A 184 9.03 -21.52 9.10
C ALA A 184 9.12 -21.63 7.58
N PHE A 185 8.67 -20.55 6.90
CA PHE A 185 8.88 -20.30 5.48
C PHE A 185 9.50 -18.91 5.30
N THR A 186 10.44 -18.79 4.40
CA THR A 186 11.15 -17.52 4.11
C THR A 186 11.99 -17.65 2.84
N ALA A 187 12.25 -16.55 2.18
CA ALA A 187 13.20 -16.49 1.07
C ALA A 187 14.68 -16.52 1.53
N LEU A 188 14.96 -16.35 2.83
CA LEU A 188 16.31 -16.49 3.37
C LEU A 188 16.79 -17.92 3.28
N LYS A 189 18.09 -18.10 3.04
CA LYS A 189 18.74 -19.40 3.09
C LYS A 189 18.99 -19.80 4.54
N VAL A 190 18.29 -20.84 5.02
CA VAL A 190 18.61 -21.47 6.30
C VAL A 190 19.88 -22.31 6.13
N GLU A 191 20.94 -21.99 6.87
CA GLU A 191 22.20 -22.74 6.83
C GLU A 191 22.26 -23.82 7.88
N ARG A 192 21.65 -23.57 9.05
CA ARG A 192 21.65 -24.52 10.18
C ARG A 192 20.41 -24.32 11.03
N GLU A 193 19.90 -25.42 11.54
CA GLU A 193 18.88 -25.46 12.56
C GLU A 193 19.47 -26.07 13.85
N ASP A 194 19.13 -25.51 15.00
CA ASP A 194 19.54 -26.01 16.30
C ASP A 194 18.36 -25.93 17.28
N GLY A 195 17.65 -27.01 17.39
CA GLY A 195 16.35 -27.05 18.07
C GLY A 195 15.38 -26.04 17.43
N PRO A 196 14.81 -25.10 18.20
CA PRO A 196 13.88 -24.10 17.68
C PRO A 196 14.55 -22.89 17.04
N THR A 197 15.88 -22.89 16.91
CA THR A 197 16.65 -21.76 16.39
C THR A 197 17.10 -21.99 14.97
N LEU A 198 16.72 -21.08 14.07
CA LEU A 198 17.16 -21.01 12.68
C LEU A 198 18.35 -20.04 12.59
N TYR A 199 19.41 -20.47 11.90
CA TYR A 199 20.56 -19.63 11.55
C TYR A 199 20.58 -19.43 10.05
N PHE A 200 20.50 -18.17 9.63
CA PHE A 200 20.46 -17.81 8.22
C PHE A 200 21.87 -17.54 7.69
N GLY A 201 22.05 -17.78 6.40
CA GLY A 201 23.26 -17.39 5.70
C GLY A 201 23.51 -15.88 5.78
N GLN A 202 24.81 -15.51 5.80
CA GLN A 202 25.14 -14.07 5.75
C GLN A 202 24.54 -13.43 4.50
N THR A 203 23.87 -12.30 4.71
CA THR A 203 23.23 -11.51 3.66
C THR A 203 23.50 -10.00 3.87
N THR A 204 22.92 -9.13 3.04
CA THR A 204 22.95 -7.68 3.27
C THR A 204 21.77 -7.25 4.12
N LEU A 205 21.85 -6.08 4.76
CA LEU A 205 20.73 -5.49 5.48
C LEU A 205 19.53 -5.29 4.54
N GLU A 206 19.73 -4.77 3.33
CA GLU A 206 18.67 -4.62 2.33
C GLU A 206 17.94 -5.95 2.07
N SER A 207 18.68 -7.03 1.82
CA SER A 207 18.09 -8.35 1.55
C SER A 207 17.44 -8.98 2.78
N LEU A 208 17.94 -8.72 3.99
CA LEU A 208 17.33 -9.19 5.22
C LEU A 208 15.96 -8.52 5.44
N LEU A 209 15.91 -7.18 5.31
CA LEU A 209 14.68 -6.41 5.51
C LEU A 209 13.59 -6.76 4.49
N ASP A 210 14.00 -7.28 3.33
CA ASP A 210 13.15 -7.70 2.21
C ASP A 210 12.78 -9.21 2.24
N ALA A 211 13.09 -9.93 3.31
CA ALA A 211 12.86 -11.37 3.38
C ALA A 211 12.24 -11.80 4.71
N PRO A 212 10.94 -11.51 4.91
CA PRO A 212 10.23 -11.86 6.13
C PRO A 212 10.23 -13.37 6.39
N VAL A 213 9.87 -13.75 7.62
CA VAL A 213 9.62 -15.15 7.98
C VAL A 213 8.18 -15.30 8.42
N LEU A 214 7.46 -16.21 7.79
CA LEU A 214 6.14 -16.67 8.23
C LEU A 214 6.25 -18.07 8.81
N ALA A 215 5.90 -18.27 10.07
CA ALA A 215 5.96 -19.55 10.73
C ALA A 215 4.60 -19.93 11.33
N GLY A 216 4.31 -21.23 11.34
CA GLY A 216 3.06 -21.71 11.93
C GLY A 216 3.08 -23.16 12.34
N ARG A 217 2.12 -23.52 13.20
CA ARG A 217 1.91 -24.91 13.63
C ARG A 217 1.27 -25.75 12.53
N TYR A 218 0.30 -25.19 11.85
CA TYR A 218 -0.40 -25.85 10.75
C TYR A 218 0.04 -25.22 9.45
N THR A 219 0.76 -26.01 8.64
CA THR A 219 1.39 -25.50 7.42
C THR A 219 1.21 -26.47 6.27
N ALA A 220 1.21 -25.94 5.06
CA ALA A 220 1.31 -26.71 3.82
C ALA A 220 2.21 -25.96 2.83
N GLN A 221 2.96 -26.71 2.01
CA GLN A 221 3.71 -26.16 0.89
C GLN A 221 3.22 -26.76 -0.40
N VAL A 222 2.80 -25.92 -1.34
CA VAL A 222 2.27 -26.34 -2.65
C VAL A 222 3.23 -25.86 -3.73
N PRO A 223 4.03 -26.74 -4.36
CA PRO A 223 4.88 -26.39 -5.48
C PRO A 223 4.02 -25.96 -6.70
N LEU A 224 4.24 -24.75 -7.17
CA LEU A 224 3.56 -24.22 -8.37
C LEU A 224 4.37 -24.44 -9.65
N THR A 225 5.69 -24.58 -9.54
CA THR A 225 6.58 -24.92 -10.66
C THR A 225 7.48 -26.09 -10.29
N ALA A 226 8.24 -26.60 -11.25
CA ALA A 226 9.28 -27.59 -10.96
C ALA A 226 10.37 -27.00 -10.04
N SER A 227 11.03 -27.87 -9.28
CA SER A 227 12.19 -27.48 -8.47
C SER A 227 13.36 -27.07 -9.36
N GLY A 228 14.19 -26.13 -8.89
CA GLY A 228 15.34 -25.61 -9.61
C GLY A 228 15.24 -24.10 -9.81
N PRO A 229 16.05 -23.51 -10.71
CA PRO A 229 16.01 -22.08 -10.98
C PRO A 229 14.61 -21.62 -11.41
N GLY A 230 14.13 -20.53 -10.81
CA GLY A 230 12.79 -20.01 -11.03
C GLY A 230 11.67 -20.78 -10.30
N ALA A 231 11.99 -21.63 -9.34
CA ALA A 231 10.97 -22.36 -8.57
C ALA A 231 10.04 -21.39 -7.82
N VAL A 232 8.73 -21.66 -7.89
CA VAL A 232 7.70 -20.90 -7.16
C VAL A 232 6.90 -21.87 -6.30
N ALA A 233 6.72 -21.54 -5.02
CA ALA A 233 5.90 -22.28 -4.08
C ALA A 233 4.88 -21.38 -3.39
N LEU A 234 3.71 -21.95 -3.08
CA LEU A 234 2.72 -21.37 -2.18
C LEU A 234 2.91 -22.02 -0.81
N ASP A 235 3.34 -21.23 0.15
CA ASP A 235 3.58 -21.60 1.53
C ASP A 235 2.43 -21.12 2.40
N LEU A 236 1.62 -22.06 2.88
CA LEU A 236 0.41 -21.79 3.64
C LEU A 236 0.65 -21.97 5.13
N VAL A 237 0.17 -21.01 5.90
CA VAL A 237 0.07 -21.06 7.35
C VAL A 237 -1.37 -20.76 7.75
N ALA A 238 -1.94 -21.56 8.65
CA ALA A 238 -3.32 -21.40 9.09
C ALA A 238 -3.48 -21.64 10.59
N LEU A 239 -4.57 -21.14 11.16
CA LEU A 239 -4.96 -21.43 12.55
C LEU A 239 -5.56 -22.83 12.71
N ARG A 240 -6.04 -23.44 11.61
CA ARG A 240 -6.69 -24.76 11.62
C ARG A 240 -6.19 -25.62 10.46
N PRO A 241 -5.93 -26.92 10.68
CA PRO A 241 -5.49 -27.81 9.60
C PRO A 241 -6.47 -27.90 8.43
N ALA A 242 -7.77 -27.73 8.70
CA ALA A 242 -8.83 -27.81 7.68
C ALA A 242 -8.75 -26.70 6.63
N ASP A 243 -8.09 -25.58 6.94
CA ASP A 243 -7.98 -24.41 6.06
C ASP A 243 -6.83 -24.54 5.05
N LEU A 244 -5.93 -25.51 5.24
CA LEU A 244 -4.74 -25.72 4.40
C LEU A 244 -5.01 -26.43 3.06
N GLY A 245 -6.23 -26.94 2.88
CA GLY A 245 -6.59 -27.72 1.69
C GLY A 245 -6.74 -26.85 0.45
N VAL A 246 -5.84 -26.96 -0.53
CA VAL A 246 -5.95 -26.30 -1.83
C VAL A 246 -6.49 -27.30 -2.85
N PRO A 247 -7.69 -27.08 -3.43
CA PRO A 247 -8.22 -27.95 -4.47
C PRO A 247 -7.33 -28.03 -5.71
N VAL A 248 -7.24 -29.20 -6.33
CA VAL A 248 -6.37 -29.46 -7.51
C VAL A 248 -6.62 -28.43 -8.63
N ALA A 249 -7.88 -28.06 -8.84
CA ALA A 249 -8.23 -27.02 -9.83
C ALA A 249 -7.58 -25.67 -9.51
N ARG A 250 -7.57 -25.25 -8.24
CA ARG A 250 -6.93 -24.00 -7.81
C ARG A 250 -5.42 -24.04 -7.95
N VAL A 251 -4.80 -25.18 -7.65
CA VAL A 251 -3.36 -25.39 -7.90
C VAL A 251 -3.05 -25.27 -9.40
N ALA A 252 -3.89 -25.85 -10.27
CA ALA A 252 -3.73 -25.74 -11.73
C ALA A 252 -3.82 -24.29 -12.22
N GLU A 253 -4.76 -23.53 -11.70
CA GLU A 253 -4.92 -22.10 -12.02
C GLU A 253 -3.74 -21.25 -11.53
N LEU A 254 -3.23 -21.50 -10.31
CA LEU A 254 -2.04 -20.80 -9.81
C LEU A 254 -0.79 -21.16 -10.64
N ARG A 255 -0.64 -22.42 -11.07
CA ARG A 255 0.43 -22.81 -12.00
C ARG A 255 0.30 -22.10 -13.36
N SER A 256 -0.93 -22.02 -13.89
CA SER A 256 -1.22 -21.27 -15.09
C SER A 256 -0.88 -19.79 -14.92
N LEU A 257 -1.19 -19.19 -13.76
CA LEU A 257 -0.87 -17.80 -13.45
C LEU A 257 0.63 -17.51 -13.58
N ILE A 258 1.49 -18.33 -12.98
CA ILE A 258 2.95 -18.18 -13.11
C ILE A 258 3.38 -18.32 -14.59
N GLY A 259 2.78 -19.26 -15.32
CA GLY A 259 3.00 -19.40 -16.77
C GLY A 259 2.64 -18.14 -17.57
N GLN A 260 1.48 -17.53 -17.26
CA GLN A 260 1.03 -16.29 -17.90
C GLN A 260 1.95 -15.10 -17.59
N MET A 261 2.44 -14.97 -16.35
CA MET A 261 3.42 -13.94 -15.97
C MET A 261 4.71 -14.09 -16.80
N ARG A 262 5.26 -15.29 -16.90
CA ARG A 262 6.44 -15.59 -17.71
C ARG A 262 6.24 -15.27 -19.19
N ALA A 263 5.06 -15.60 -19.72
CA ALA A 263 4.73 -15.30 -21.10
C ALA A 263 4.66 -13.80 -21.38
N VAL A 264 4.12 -13.00 -20.46
CA VAL A 264 3.98 -11.55 -20.61
C VAL A 264 5.31 -10.84 -20.41
N PHE A 265 5.97 -11.06 -19.27
CA PHE A 265 7.20 -10.32 -18.92
C PHE A 265 8.46 -10.86 -19.62
N GLY A 266 8.47 -12.13 -20.03
CA GLY A 266 9.57 -12.73 -20.81
C GLY A 266 10.89 -12.85 -20.05
N SER A 267 10.86 -12.83 -18.71
CA SER A 267 12.05 -12.89 -17.86
C SER A 267 11.67 -13.35 -16.45
N GLU A 268 12.67 -13.70 -15.62
CA GLU A 268 12.49 -14.04 -14.20
C GLU A 268 13.46 -13.26 -13.34
N PRO A 269 12.97 -12.36 -12.45
CA PRO A 269 13.82 -11.57 -11.55
C PRO A 269 14.26 -12.32 -10.30
N PHE A 270 13.96 -13.60 -10.15
CA PHE A 270 14.25 -14.44 -8.99
C PHE A 270 14.73 -15.83 -9.40
N ASP A 271 15.57 -16.42 -8.56
CA ASP A 271 15.99 -17.83 -8.65
C ASP A 271 15.00 -18.77 -7.95
N ARG A 272 14.27 -18.25 -6.95
CA ARG A 272 13.18 -18.88 -6.21
C ARG A 272 12.22 -17.79 -5.76
N TYR A 273 10.93 -18.13 -5.65
CA TYR A 273 9.90 -17.22 -5.10
C TYR A 273 8.97 -17.98 -4.16
N ASP A 274 8.82 -17.46 -2.95
CA ASP A 274 7.97 -18.03 -1.91
C ASP A 274 6.75 -17.12 -1.67
N ILE A 275 5.55 -17.62 -1.93
CA ILE A 275 4.30 -16.94 -1.64
C ILE A 275 3.91 -17.30 -0.21
N LEU A 276 4.23 -16.45 0.76
CA LEU A 276 3.97 -16.66 2.18
C LEU A 276 2.54 -16.24 2.50
N ALA A 277 1.61 -17.18 2.50
CA ALA A 277 0.19 -16.92 2.66
C ALA A 277 -0.32 -17.35 4.04
N ARG A 278 -0.83 -16.39 4.82
CA ARG A 278 -1.52 -16.60 6.07
C ARG A 278 -3.02 -16.68 5.83
N LEU A 279 -3.63 -17.78 6.28
CA LEU A 279 -5.06 -18.05 6.19
C LEU A 279 -5.71 -17.83 7.56
N ASP A 280 -6.26 -16.64 7.78
CA ASP A 280 -7.00 -16.30 8.99
C ASP A 280 -8.01 -15.17 8.73
N ASP A 281 -9.01 -15.03 9.61
CA ASP A 281 -10.07 -14.01 9.47
C ASP A 281 -9.86 -12.83 10.44
N ASP A 282 -8.92 -12.93 11.37
CA ASP A 282 -8.63 -11.92 12.41
C ASP A 282 -7.41 -11.07 12.07
N GLY A 283 -6.59 -11.50 11.11
CA GLY A 283 -5.39 -10.81 10.67
C GLY A 283 -5.65 -9.69 9.67
N ALA A 284 -4.62 -8.92 9.37
CA ALA A 284 -4.69 -7.90 8.33
C ALA A 284 -4.83 -8.56 6.95
N ALA A 285 -5.94 -8.30 6.26
CA ALA A 285 -6.07 -8.63 4.85
C ALA A 285 -5.21 -7.68 4.01
N GLY A 286 -4.52 -8.23 2.99
CA GLY A 286 -3.66 -7.48 2.09
C GLY A 286 -2.38 -8.23 1.80
N GLY A 287 -1.51 -7.62 1.02
CA GLY A 287 -0.21 -8.18 0.68
C GLY A 287 0.91 -7.19 0.90
N THR A 288 2.11 -7.72 0.86
CA THR A 288 3.38 -7.00 0.91
C THR A 288 4.33 -7.72 -0.03
N GLU A 289 4.79 -6.98 -0.99
CA GLU A 289 5.71 -7.45 -2.01
C GLU A 289 7.15 -7.48 -1.51
N HIS A 290 7.88 -8.49 -1.93
CA HIS A 290 9.31 -8.68 -1.72
C HIS A 290 9.98 -9.22 -2.98
N ARG A 291 11.29 -9.05 -3.10
CA ARG A 291 12.02 -9.46 -4.30
C ARG A 291 11.92 -10.95 -4.62
N ARG A 292 11.91 -11.80 -3.58
CA ARG A 292 11.90 -13.27 -3.68
C ARG A 292 10.77 -13.92 -2.91
N SER A 293 9.86 -13.12 -2.39
CA SER A 293 8.67 -13.60 -1.68
C SER A 293 7.56 -12.54 -1.71
N SER A 294 6.40 -12.93 -1.22
CA SER A 294 5.33 -12.01 -0.84
C SER A 294 4.69 -12.50 0.45
N GLU A 295 4.35 -11.59 1.35
CA GLU A 295 3.48 -11.89 2.50
C GLU A 295 2.04 -11.55 2.14
N ILE A 296 1.11 -12.49 2.35
CA ILE A 296 -0.29 -12.29 1.96
C ILE A 296 -1.21 -12.77 3.08
N GLY A 297 -2.07 -11.89 3.58
CA GLY A 297 -3.19 -12.23 4.44
C GLY A 297 -4.42 -12.56 3.61
N LEU A 298 -4.95 -13.77 3.74
CA LEU A 298 -6.08 -14.27 2.98
C LEU A 298 -7.19 -14.77 3.92
N PRO A 299 -8.47 -14.65 3.53
CA PRO A 299 -9.57 -15.27 4.28
C PRO A 299 -9.33 -16.77 4.49
N SER A 300 -9.60 -17.27 5.68
CA SER A 300 -9.43 -18.69 6.01
C SER A 300 -10.26 -19.61 5.11
N SER A 301 -11.35 -19.11 4.57
CA SER A 301 -12.25 -19.82 3.66
C SER A 301 -11.88 -19.72 2.18
N LEU A 302 -10.83 -18.97 1.79
CA LEU A 302 -10.51 -18.65 0.39
C LEU A 302 -10.65 -19.86 -0.55
N PHE A 303 -9.97 -20.94 -0.24
CA PHE A 303 -9.94 -22.12 -1.12
C PHE A 303 -11.19 -23.02 -1.00
N ARG A 304 -11.90 -22.95 0.13
CA ARG A 304 -13.13 -23.74 0.35
C ARG A 304 -14.35 -23.06 -0.26
N GLU A 305 -14.43 -21.75 -0.19
CA GLU A 305 -15.59 -20.94 -0.61
C GLU A 305 -15.25 -20.07 -1.83
N TRP A 306 -14.46 -20.61 -2.73
CA TRP A 306 -13.94 -19.90 -3.89
C TRP A 306 -14.95 -19.02 -4.65
N PRO A 307 -16.21 -19.47 -4.91
CA PRO A 307 -17.19 -18.61 -5.57
C PRO A 307 -17.51 -17.32 -4.82
N ALA A 308 -17.52 -17.37 -3.48
CA ALA A 308 -17.79 -16.20 -2.64
C ALA A 308 -16.58 -15.24 -2.56
N GLN A 309 -15.35 -15.74 -2.77
CA GLN A 309 -14.11 -15.01 -2.61
C GLN A 309 -13.66 -14.23 -3.87
N ILE A 310 -14.61 -13.80 -4.68
CA ILE A 310 -14.34 -13.17 -5.99
C ILE A 310 -13.48 -11.89 -5.87
N LEU A 311 -13.48 -11.20 -4.72
CA LEU A 311 -12.74 -9.98 -4.52
C LEU A 311 -11.27 -10.21 -4.10
N SER A 312 -10.94 -11.40 -3.61
CA SER A 312 -9.60 -11.73 -3.10
C SER A 312 -8.77 -12.64 -4.02
N ARG A 313 -9.36 -13.12 -5.13
CA ARG A 313 -8.74 -14.15 -5.99
C ARG A 313 -7.49 -13.70 -6.70
N ASP A 314 -7.36 -12.43 -7.03
CA ASP A 314 -6.24 -11.84 -7.76
C ASP A 314 -5.16 -11.22 -6.85
N LEU A 315 -5.31 -11.29 -5.54
CA LEU A 315 -4.32 -10.74 -4.61
C LEU A 315 -2.96 -11.45 -4.74
N ILE A 316 -2.95 -12.79 -4.86
CA ILE A 316 -1.70 -13.53 -5.11
C ILE A 316 -1.04 -13.07 -6.42
N ALA A 317 -1.84 -12.82 -7.46
CA ALA A 317 -1.32 -12.32 -8.72
C ALA A 317 -0.69 -10.93 -8.54
N HIS A 318 -1.33 -10.04 -7.80
CA HIS A 318 -0.86 -8.69 -7.52
C HIS A 318 0.53 -8.73 -6.89
N GLU A 319 0.69 -9.45 -5.79
CA GLU A 319 1.94 -9.48 -5.04
C GLU A 319 3.10 -10.13 -5.83
N VAL A 320 2.83 -11.19 -6.60
CA VAL A 320 3.88 -11.83 -7.41
C VAL A 320 4.33 -10.96 -8.59
N ILE A 321 3.43 -10.17 -9.17
CA ILE A 321 3.74 -9.25 -10.29
C ILE A 321 4.75 -8.18 -9.84
N HIS A 322 4.71 -7.77 -8.59
CA HIS A 322 5.65 -6.80 -8.03
C HIS A 322 7.11 -7.25 -8.12
N ALA A 323 7.40 -8.54 -8.27
CA ALA A 323 8.78 -8.97 -8.55
C ALA A 323 9.33 -8.30 -9.82
N TRP A 324 8.49 -8.05 -10.84
CA TRP A 324 8.84 -7.31 -12.05
C TRP A 324 8.56 -5.82 -11.94
N ASN A 325 7.30 -5.44 -11.64
CA ASN A 325 6.86 -4.05 -11.51
C ASN A 325 6.86 -3.63 -10.03
N GLY A 326 8.00 -3.22 -9.55
CA GLY A 326 8.22 -2.85 -8.15
C GLY A 326 9.65 -3.13 -7.73
N LEU A 327 10.02 -4.40 -7.60
CA LEU A 327 11.32 -4.79 -7.03
C LEU A 327 12.44 -4.83 -8.08
N TYR A 328 12.15 -5.27 -9.31
CA TYR A 328 13.12 -5.20 -10.40
C TYR A 328 13.11 -3.84 -11.10
N ARG A 329 11.92 -3.34 -11.47
CA ARG A 329 11.74 -2.00 -12.06
C ARG A 329 10.98 -1.13 -11.08
N THR A 330 11.64 -0.14 -10.51
CA THR A 330 11.12 0.75 -9.45
C THR A 330 11.11 2.20 -9.92
N PRO A 331 10.07 2.99 -9.63
CA PRO A 331 10.14 4.44 -9.83
C PRO A 331 11.36 5.05 -9.14
N ALA A 332 12.06 5.94 -9.81
CA ALA A 332 13.31 6.51 -9.30
C ALA A 332 13.12 7.28 -7.99
N ASP A 333 11.97 7.92 -7.82
CA ASP A 333 11.62 8.68 -6.62
C ASP A 333 11.04 7.82 -5.49
N LEU A 334 10.72 6.55 -5.77
CA LEU A 334 10.27 5.58 -4.76
C LEU A 334 11.42 4.71 -4.24
N TRP A 335 12.60 4.75 -4.88
CA TRP A 335 13.78 4.02 -4.43
C TRP A 335 14.61 4.83 -3.43
N ALA A 336 15.03 4.22 -2.35
CA ALA A 336 15.92 4.82 -1.35
C ALA A 336 17.04 3.87 -0.94
N PRO A 337 18.23 4.41 -0.61
CA PRO A 337 19.39 3.60 -0.19
C PRO A 337 19.24 2.97 1.19
N THR A 338 18.33 3.49 2.02
CA THR A 338 18.00 2.97 3.36
C THR A 338 16.54 3.29 3.71
N PRO A 339 15.91 2.56 4.63
CA PRO A 339 14.54 2.83 5.07
C PRO A 339 14.38 4.09 5.94
N ASN A 340 15.41 4.95 6.03
CA ASN A 340 15.34 6.24 6.73
C ASN A 340 15.45 7.45 5.78
N VAL A 341 15.67 7.21 4.49
CA VAL A 341 15.62 8.24 3.45
C VAL A 341 14.19 8.37 2.93
N PRO A 342 13.61 9.58 2.91
CA PRO A 342 12.27 9.80 2.37
C PRO A 342 12.16 9.44 0.89
N VAL A 343 11.01 8.91 0.49
CA VAL A 343 10.66 8.61 -0.91
C VAL A 343 9.41 9.38 -1.33
N SER A 344 9.18 9.47 -2.63
CA SER A 344 7.99 10.05 -3.22
C SER A 344 7.30 9.02 -4.11
N GLY A 345 5.97 9.07 -4.16
CA GLY A 345 5.15 8.10 -4.89
C GLY A 345 4.61 8.61 -6.23
N SER A 346 5.29 9.53 -6.94
CA SER A 346 4.73 10.19 -8.12
C SER A 346 4.26 9.22 -9.22
N LEU A 347 4.83 8.01 -9.28
CA LEU A 347 4.49 6.97 -10.25
C LEU A 347 3.80 5.75 -9.60
N LEU A 348 3.13 5.89 -8.46
CA LEU A 348 2.36 4.79 -7.85
C LEU A 348 1.21 4.29 -8.76
N TRP A 349 0.71 5.12 -9.64
CA TRP A 349 -0.25 4.69 -10.67
C TRP A 349 0.37 3.73 -11.72
N VAL A 350 1.72 3.68 -11.80
CA VAL A 350 2.46 2.64 -12.54
C VAL A 350 2.79 1.47 -11.62
N TYR A 351 3.41 1.75 -10.47
CA TYR A 351 3.85 0.72 -9.53
C TYR A 351 2.68 -0.15 -9.05
N GLU A 352 1.63 0.47 -8.54
CA GLU A 352 0.44 -0.20 -8.01
C GLU A 352 -0.66 -0.35 -9.07
N GLY A 353 -0.97 0.77 -9.75
CA GLY A 353 -2.09 0.79 -10.68
C GLY A 353 -1.92 -0.16 -11.87
N GLN A 354 -0.69 -0.30 -12.40
CA GLN A 354 -0.43 -1.28 -13.44
C GLN A 354 -0.32 -2.70 -12.89
N THR A 355 0.16 -2.87 -11.68
CA THR A 355 0.18 -4.19 -11.01
C THR A 355 -1.25 -4.69 -10.81
N GLU A 356 -2.16 -3.85 -10.34
CA GLU A 356 -3.58 -4.20 -10.17
C GLU A 356 -4.25 -4.51 -11.52
N PHE A 357 -3.93 -3.75 -12.57
CA PHE A 357 -4.37 -4.06 -13.93
C PHE A 357 -3.86 -5.46 -14.37
N TRP A 358 -2.58 -5.75 -14.20
CA TRP A 358 -2.03 -7.05 -14.58
C TRP A 358 -2.57 -8.18 -13.71
N ALA A 359 -2.80 -7.96 -12.42
CA ALA A 359 -3.41 -8.94 -11.53
C ALA A 359 -4.79 -9.35 -12.07
N ARG A 360 -5.62 -8.39 -12.46
CA ARG A 360 -6.94 -8.62 -13.05
C ARG A 360 -6.86 -9.40 -14.37
N VAL A 361 -5.93 -9.01 -15.25
CA VAL A 361 -5.75 -9.63 -16.58
C VAL A 361 -5.17 -11.04 -16.44
N LEU A 362 -4.08 -11.22 -15.67
CA LEU A 362 -3.37 -12.49 -15.61
C LEU A 362 -4.11 -13.54 -14.78
N ALA A 363 -4.81 -13.16 -13.70
CA ALA A 363 -5.70 -14.07 -12.98
C ALA A 363 -6.85 -14.56 -13.89
N THR A 364 -7.38 -13.71 -14.76
CA THR A 364 -8.39 -14.12 -15.76
C THR A 364 -7.79 -15.06 -16.80
N ARG A 365 -6.63 -14.74 -17.36
CA ARG A 365 -5.93 -15.60 -18.33
C ARG A 365 -5.58 -16.96 -17.73
N ALA A 366 -5.33 -17.01 -16.42
CA ALA A 366 -5.03 -18.23 -15.67
C ALA A 366 -6.27 -19.08 -15.34
N GLY A 367 -7.48 -18.55 -15.53
CA GLY A 367 -8.73 -19.25 -15.24
C GLY A 367 -9.29 -19.01 -13.83
N GLN A 368 -8.71 -18.10 -13.04
CA GLN A 368 -9.22 -17.76 -11.70
C GLN A 368 -10.53 -16.97 -11.76
N PHE A 369 -10.78 -16.29 -12.88
CA PHE A 369 -12.04 -15.64 -13.20
C PHE A 369 -12.61 -16.13 -14.52
N THR A 370 -13.91 -16.29 -14.56
CA THR A 370 -14.65 -16.39 -15.83
C THR A 370 -14.71 -15.02 -16.51
N ALA A 371 -14.97 -15.01 -17.82
CA ALA A 371 -15.15 -13.76 -18.55
C ALA A 371 -16.31 -12.90 -18.02
N ALA A 372 -17.31 -13.49 -17.37
CA ALA A 372 -18.40 -12.75 -16.74
C ALA A 372 -17.94 -12.10 -15.43
N GLU A 373 -17.28 -12.86 -14.56
CA GLU A 373 -16.79 -12.38 -13.26
C GLU A 373 -15.79 -11.23 -13.40
N VAL A 374 -14.84 -11.32 -14.36
CA VAL A 374 -13.89 -10.20 -14.56
C VAL A 374 -14.58 -8.95 -15.10
N ARG A 375 -15.62 -9.10 -15.96
CA ARG A 375 -16.42 -7.94 -16.38
C ARG A 375 -17.20 -7.32 -15.23
N ASP A 376 -17.74 -8.14 -14.32
CA ASP A 376 -18.41 -7.65 -13.11
C ASP A 376 -17.44 -6.88 -12.21
N ARG A 377 -16.20 -7.37 -12.04
CA ARG A 377 -15.13 -6.65 -11.33
C ARG A 377 -14.79 -5.31 -11.97
N LEU A 378 -14.57 -5.29 -13.29
CA LEU A 378 -14.30 -4.06 -14.04
C LEU A 378 -15.48 -3.07 -13.99
N ALA A 379 -16.72 -3.57 -13.89
CA ALA A 379 -17.89 -2.71 -13.68
C ALA A 379 -17.86 -2.02 -12.31
N LEU A 380 -17.45 -2.76 -11.25
CA LEU A 380 -17.27 -2.20 -9.91
C LEU A 380 -16.19 -1.12 -9.92
N ASP A 381 -14.98 -1.42 -10.43
CA ASP A 381 -13.86 -0.49 -10.50
C ASP A 381 -14.27 0.79 -11.26
N THR A 382 -14.95 0.63 -12.40
CA THR A 382 -15.42 1.76 -13.24
C THR A 382 -16.48 2.60 -12.52
N ALA A 383 -17.44 1.97 -11.86
CA ALA A 383 -18.51 2.67 -11.15
C ALA A 383 -17.98 3.37 -9.90
N GLU A 384 -17.06 2.74 -9.16
CA GLU A 384 -16.43 3.32 -7.99
C GLU A 384 -15.67 4.61 -8.35
N ILE A 385 -14.79 4.55 -9.36
CA ILE A 385 -14.01 5.72 -9.78
C ILE A 385 -14.92 6.80 -10.41
N GLY A 386 -15.90 6.40 -11.22
CA GLY A 386 -16.87 7.33 -11.83
C GLY A 386 -17.81 8.01 -10.84
N ALA A 387 -17.97 7.47 -9.63
CA ALA A 387 -18.80 8.03 -8.57
C ALA A 387 -18.02 8.84 -7.53
N ARG A 388 -16.72 9.12 -7.76
CA ARG A 388 -15.86 9.85 -6.82
C ARG A 388 -15.80 11.35 -7.13
N PRO A 389 -16.58 12.19 -6.45
CA PRO A 389 -16.58 13.63 -6.66
C PRO A 389 -15.27 14.30 -6.21
N GLY A 390 -14.46 13.65 -5.41
CA GLY A 390 -13.18 14.16 -4.93
C GLY A 390 -12.18 14.44 -6.04
N ARG A 391 -12.38 13.89 -7.25
CA ARG A 391 -11.58 14.21 -8.42
C ARG A 391 -11.67 15.69 -8.80
N ALA A 392 -12.79 16.35 -8.51
CA ALA A 392 -13.00 17.78 -8.77
C ALA A 392 -11.91 18.69 -8.17
N TRP A 393 -11.31 18.28 -7.05
CA TRP A 393 -10.29 19.08 -6.38
C TRP A 393 -8.93 18.36 -6.28
N ARG A 394 -8.91 17.03 -6.38
CA ARG A 394 -7.71 16.22 -6.17
C ARG A 394 -7.48 15.27 -7.36
N PRO A 395 -6.56 15.62 -8.31
CA PRO A 395 -6.23 14.75 -9.45
C PRO A 395 -5.47 13.49 -9.00
N LEU A 396 -5.26 12.55 -9.92
CA LEU A 396 -4.51 11.33 -9.64
C LEU A 396 -3.06 11.63 -9.25
N SER A 397 -2.44 12.64 -9.86
CA SER A 397 -1.07 13.08 -9.54
C SER A 397 -0.89 13.58 -8.10
N ASP A 398 -1.98 14.00 -7.44
CA ASP A 398 -1.95 14.32 -6.01
C ASP A 398 -2.35 13.12 -5.13
N ASP A 399 -3.26 12.25 -5.59
CA ASP A 399 -3.70 11.07 -4.84
C ASP A 399 -2.55 10.08 -4.54
N VAL A 400 -1.57 9.99 -5.44
CA VAL A 400 -0.36 9.16 -5.27
C VAL A 400 0.61 9.71 -4.22
N GLN A 401 0.44 10.95 -3.77
CA GLN A 401 1.29 11.52 -2.73
C GLN A 401 0.81 11.07 -1.34
N TYR A 402 1.72 10.63 -0.52
CA TYR A 402 1.49 10.31 0.89
C TYR A 402 0.38 9.29 1.20
N PRO A 403 0.31 8.14 0.52
CA PRO A 403 -0.73 7.15 0.76
C PRO A 403 -0.77 6.66 2.22
N ALA A 404 0.39 6.56 2.88
CA ALA A 404 0.49 6.11 4.27
C ALA A 404 -0.24 7.02 5.27
N PHE A 405 -0.31 8.32 5.03
CA PHE A 405 -1.04 9.24 5.91
C PHE A 405 -2.54 9.04 5.82
N MET A 406 -3.03 8.68 4.63
CA MET A 406 -4.45 8.41 4.41
C MET A 406 -4.91 7.05 4.97
N LEU A 407 -4.00 6.10 5.18
CA LEU A 407 -4.35 4.77 5.70
C LEU A 407 -4.69 4.77 7.18
N ARG A 408 -4.05 5.61 7.99
CA ARG A 408 -4.12 5.57 9.46
C ARG A 408 -5.32 6.28 10.05
N GLN A 409 -6.00 7.12 9.27
CA GLN A 409 -7.13 7.90 9.76
C GLN A 409 -8.42 7.40 9.12
N PRO A 410 -9.47 7.13 9.92
CA PRO A 410 -10.79 6.95 9.34
C PRO A 410 -11.23 8.25 8.67
N VAL A 411 -11.43 8.19 7.37
CA VAL A 411 -11.87 9.34 6.58
C VAL A 411 -13.38 9.24 6.39
N PRO A 412 -14.18 10.15 6.97
CA PRO A 412 -15.64 10.04 6.93
C PRO A 412 -16.23 10.20 5.52
N TRP A 413 -15.58 10.95 4.65
CA TRP A 413 -16.00 11.25 3.28
C TRP A 413 -14.93 10.76 2.29
N ARG A 414 -14.76 9.43 2.23
CA ARG A 414 -13.71 8.78 1.44
C ARG A 414 -13.79 9.10 -0.05
N ASP A 415 -14.98 9.21 -0.59
CA ASP A 415 -15.25 9.55 -1.98
C ASP A 415 -14.89 10.99 -2.32
N TRP A 416 -15.01 11.92 -1.34
CA TRP A 416 -14.57 13.31 -1.47
C TRP A 416 -13.07 13.48 -1.21
N GLN A 417 -12.52 12.79 -0.21
CA GLN A 417 -11.10 12.89 0.15
C GLN A 417 -10.17 12.25 -0.87
N ARG A 418 -10.62 11.31 -1.65
CA ARG A 418 -9.85 10.37 -2.46
C ARG A 418 -8.75 9.67 -1.63
N ARG A 419 -8.63 8.39 -1.76
CA ARG A 419 -7.67 7.64 -0.96
C ARG A 419 -7.25 6.39 -1.68
N ARG A 420 -6.00 6.38 -2.18
CA ARG A 420 -5.45 5.24 -2.88
C ARG A 420 -6.28 4.85 -4.12
N ASP A 421 -6.87 5.83 -4.80
CA ASP A 421 -7.66 5.57 -6.01
C ASP A 421 -6.79 5.07 -7.16
N TYR A 422 -5.46 5.28 -7.08
CA TYR A 422 -4.48 4.83 -8.06
C TYR A 422 -4.50 3.31 -8.31
N TYR A 423 -5.06 2.48 -7.43
CA TYR A 423 -5.32 1.06 -7.70
C TYR A 423 -6.43 0.89 -8.73
N ALA A 424 -7.66 1.22 -8.38
CA ALA A 424 -8.81 1.06 -9.27
C ALA A 424 -8.76 1.98 -10.49
N GLU A 425 -8.38 3.24 -10.32
CA GLU A 425 -8.20 4.17 -11.43
C GLU A 425 -7.03 3.74 -12.33
N GLY A 426 -5.99 3.14 -11.76
CA GLY A 426 -4.88 2.56 -12.51
C GLY A 426 -5.33 1.47 -13.49
N ILE A 427 -6.26 0.59 -13.09
CA ILE A 427 -6.83 -0.40 -14.02
C ILE A 427 -7.42 0.30 -15.24
N LEU A 428 -8.21 1.36 -15.03
CA LEU A 428 -8.89 2.09 -16.10
C LEU A 428 -7.91 2.85 -16.99
N LEU A 429 -6.88 3.45 -16.39
CA LEU A 429 -5.78 4.11 -17.10
C LEU A 429 -5.05 3.11 -18.01
N TRP A 430 -4.65 1.95 -17.49
CA TRP A 430 -3.89 0.98 -18.27
C TRP A 430 -4.73 0.27 -19.35
N LEU A 431 -6.04 0.12 -19.14
CA LEU A 431 -6.97 -0.23 -20.21
C LEU A 431 -6.99 0.85 -21.32
N ALA A 432 -6.99 2.12 -20.94
CA ALA A 432 -6.95 3.21 -21.92
C ALA A 432 -5.60 3.27 -22.65
N VAL A 433 -4.48 2.98 -21.99
CA VAL A 433 -3.14 2.84 -22.59
C VAL A 433 -3.11 1.70 -23.61
N ASP A 434 -3.67 0.51 -23.28
CA ASP A 434 -3.76 -0.59 -24.26
C ASP A 434 -4.58 -0.18 -25.50
N ALA A 435 -5.71 0.47 -25.30
CA ALA A 435 -6.54 0.96 -26.39
C ALA A 435 -5.80 2.00 -27.26
N GLU A 436 -5.02 2.91 -26.66
CA GLU A 436 -4.21 3.91 -27.37
C GLU A 436 -3.09 3.25 -28.18
N LEU A 437 -2.34 2.32 -27.57
CA LEU A 437 -1.31 1.54 -28.25
C LEU A 437 -1.87 0.81 -29.48
N ARG A 438 -3.04 0.17 -29.33
CA ARG A 438 -3.70 -0.53 -30.45
C ARG A 438 -4.12 0.43 -31.55
N GLU A 439 -4.67 1.58 -31.21
CA GLU A 439 -5.11 2.57 -32.19
C GLU A 439 -3.92 3.15 -32.96
N LEU A 440 -2.91 3.68 -32.27
CA LEU A 440 -1.71 4.25 -32.89
C LEU A 440 -0.94 3.22 -33.74
N SER A 441 -0.89 1.97 -33.29
CA SER A 441 -0.20 0.89 -34.01
C SER A 441 -1.07 0.17 -35.07
N ARG A 442 -2.34 0.56 -35.21
CA ARG A 442 -3.34 -0.15 -36.08
C ARG A 442 -3.49 -1.62 -35.68
N GLY A 443 -3.61 -1.89 -34.40
CA GLY A 443 -3.80 -3.21 -33.81
C GLY A 443 -2.54 -4.08 -33.71
N ARG A 444 -1.36 -3.58 -34.11
CA ARG A 444 -0.13 -4.38 -34.15
C ARG A 444 0.57 -4.48 -32.80
N ARG A 445 0.33 -3.54 -31.91
CA ARG A 445 0.93 -3.46 -30.57
C ARG A 445 -0.16 -3.29 -29.51
N GLY A 446 0.10 -3.83 -28.34
CA GLY A 446 -0.74 -3.70 -27.16
C GLY A 446 0.10 -3.69 -25.89
N ILE A 447 -0.58 -3.77 -24.76
CA ILE A 447 0.06 -3.64 -23.44
C ILE A 447 1.01 -4.81 -23.13
N ASP A 448 0.80 -6.01 -23.68
CA ASP A 448 1.74 -7.14 -23.55
C ASP A 448 3.11 -6.81 -24.17
N ASP A 449 3.14 -6.09 -25.32
CA ASP A 449 4.40 -5.64 -25.94
C ASP A 449 5.12 -4.62 -25.03
N PHE A 450 4.35 -3.74 -24.39
CA PHE A 450 4.89 -2.79 -23.43
C PHE A 450 5.50 -3.51 -22.21
N ALA A 451 4.76 -4.42 -21.60
CA ALA A 451 5.23 -5.17 -20.43
C ALA A 451 6.54 -5.91 -20.72
N ARG A 452 6.60 -6.63 -21.83
CA ARG A 452 7.81 -7.34 -22.25
C ARG A 452 9.00 -6.42 -22.48
N ARG A 453 8.76 -5.25 -23.08
CA ARG A 453 9.81 -4.25 -23.32
C ARG A 453 10.27 -3.57 -22.05
N PHE A 454 9.35 -3.16 -21.19
CA PHE A 454 9.62 -2.30 -20.04
C PHE A 454 10.10 -3.08 -18.83
N PHE A 455 9.49 -4.25 -18.56
CA PHE A 455 9.82 -5.10 -17.41
C PHE A 455 10.65 -6.33 -17.77
N GLY A 456 10.85 -6.62 -19.04
CA GLY A 456 11.62 -7.77 -19.49
C GLY A 456 13.13 -7.63 -19.27
N GLY A 457 13.85 -8.75 -19.46
CA GLY A 457 15.31 -8.81 -19.33
C GLY A 457 15.82 -8.89 -17.88
N ALA A 458 14.93 -9.14 -16.93
CA ALA A 458 15.32 -9.44 -15.55
C ALA A 458 16.04 -10.78 -15.46
N THR A 459 17.04 -10.85 -14.58
CA THR A 459 17.67 -12.11 -14.14
C THR A 459 17.67 -12.14 -12.61
N PRO A 460 17.83 -13.30 -11.99
CA PRO A 460 17.80 -13.42 -10.53
C PRO A 460 18.75 -12.48 -9.79
N ASP A 461 19.92 -12.23 -10.37
CA ASP A 461 20.96 -11.37 -9.78
C ASP A 461 20.95 -9.95 -10.34
N ALA A 462 19.98 -9.61 -11.21
CA ALA A 462 19.92 -8.27 -11.77
C ALA A 462 19.64 -7.25 -10.65
N PRO A 463 20.39 -6.13 -10.60
CA PRO A 463 20.08 -5.08 -9.64
C PRO A 463 18.73 -4.44 -9.94
N THR A 464 18.11 -3.83 -8.95
CA THR A 464 16.95 -2.97 -9.16
C THR A 464 17.28 -1.88 -10.19
N ARG A 465 16.40 -1.71 -11.17
CA ARG A 465 16.51 -0.67 -12.20
C ARG A 465 15.45 0.37 -11.99
N THR A 466 15.85 1.57 -11.63
CA THR A 466 14.93 2.69 -11.50
C THR A 466 14.47 3.19 -12.87
N TYR A 467 13.32 3.84 -12.90
CA TYR A 467 12.77 4.51 -14.08
C TYR A 467 12.06 5.83 -13.71
N THR A 468 12.02 6.72 -14.68
CA THR A 468 11.34 8.01 -14.61
C THR A 468 10.08 8.01 -15.48
N PHE A 469 9.28 9.07 -15.39
CA PHE A 469 8.16 9.31 -16.31
C PHE A 469 8.62 9.37 -17.78
N ASP A 470 9.79 9.98 -18.04
CA ASP A 470 10.35 10.06 -19.39
C ASP A 470 10.75 8.68 -19.93
N ASP A 471 11.28 7.78 -19.10
CA ASP A 471 11.60 6.40 -19.49
C ASP A 471 10.33 5.64 -19.88
N LEU A 472 9.23 5.86 -19.15
CA LEU A 472 7.92 5.29 -19.46
C LEU A 472 7.44 5.77 -20.84
N CYS A 473 7.42 7.09 -21.04
CA CYS A 473 7.02 7.71 -22.31
C CYS A 473 7.90 7.25 -23.48
N THR A 474 9.20 7.17 -23.27
CA THR A 474 10.17 6.66 -24.27
C THR A 474 9.84 5.21 -24.67
N SER A 475 9.49 4.36 -23.70
CA SER A 475 9.14 2.97 -23.95
C SER A 475 7.84 2.83 -24.73
N LEU A 476 6.82 3.63 -24.42
CA LEU A 476 5.55 3.69 -25.15
C LEU A 476 5.74 4.21 -26.59
N ASN A 477 6.50 5.29 -26.75
CA ASN A 477 6.84 5.86 -28.06
C ASN A 477 7.57 4.89 -28.98
N ALA A 478 8.43 4.05 -28.43
CA ALA A 478 9.15 3.03 -29.21
C ALA A 478 8.22 1.92 -29.75
N LEU A 479 7.05 1.72 -29.15
CA LEU A 479 6.05 0.74 -29.60
C LEU A 479 5.06 1.36 -30.58
N ALA A 480 4.58 2.53 -30.26
CA ALA A 480 3.63 3.28 -31.06
C ALA A 480 3.91 4.78 -30.91
N PRO A 481 4.53 5.43 -31.91
CA PRO A 481 4.83 6.86 -31.84
C PRO A 481 3.60 7.72 -31.61
N GLY A 482 3.66 8.61 -30.62
CA GLY A 482 2.58 9.52 -30.21
C GLY A 482 3.07 10.51 -29.17
N ASP A 483 2.25 11.48 -28.80
CA ASP A 483 2.56 12.39 -27.68
C ASP A 483 2.12 11.77 -26.35
N TRP A 484 2.87 10.75 -25.90
CA TRP A 484 2.54 10.00 -24.70
C TRP A 484 2.66 10.84 -23.42
N ALA A 485 3.55 11.81 -23.39
CA ALA A 485 3.69 12.68 -22.22
C ALA A 485 2.43 13.53 -22.03
N GLU A 486 1.98 14.22 -23.06
CA GLU A 486 0.75 15.02 -23.05
C GLU A 486 -0.49 14.12 -22.80
N TRP A 487 -0.52 12.93 -23.41
CA TRP A 487 -1.63 11.98 -23.24
C TRP A 487 -1.76 11.50 -21.81
N LEU A 488 -0.64 11.13 -21.15
CA LEU A 488 -0.61 10.69 -19.77
C LEU A 488 -0.92 11.85 -18.81
N HIS A 489 -0.35 13.03 -19.03
CA HIS A 489 -0.63 14.23 -18.23
C HIS A 489 -2.11 14.62 -18.28
N ARG A 490 -2.77 14.52 -19.43
CA ARG A 490 -4.22 14.73 -19.54
C ARG A 490 -5.03 13.73 -18.70
N TRP A 491 -4.49 12.56 -18.40
CA TRP A 491 -5.15 11.62 -17.49
C TRP A 491 -4.83 11.92 -16.02
N ILE A 492 -3.54 11.97 -15.68
CA ILE A 492 -3.12 12.00 -14.27
C ILE A 492 -3.37 13.35 -13.60
N ASP A 493 -3.37 14.45 -14.37
CA ASP A 493 -3.59 15.80 -13.86
C ASP A 493 -5.03 16.30 -14.05
N ALA A 494 -5.89 15.52 -14.72
CA ALA A 494 -7.27 15.90 -14.98
C ALA A 494 -8.12 15.91 -13.71
N HIS A 495 -9.08 16.81 -13.71
CA HIS A 495 -10.16 16.91 -12.74
C HIS A 495 -11.44 16.24 -13.28
N ASP A 496 -12.61 16.88 -13.13
CA ASP A 496 -13.93 16.32 -13.45
C ASP A 496 -14.17 15.97 -14.93
N GLU A 497 -13.48 16.65 -15.83
CA GLU A 497 -13.68 16.49 -17.29
C GLU A 497 -13.16 15.17 -17.84
N LEU A 498 -12.40 14.39 -17.06
CA LEU A 498 -11.87 13.13 -17.52
C LEU A 498 -12.92 12.02 -17.54
N ASP A 499 -13.08 11.40 -18.70
CA ASP A 499 -13.85 10.18 -18.82
C ASP A 499 -12.98 8.93 -18.56
N THR A 500 -12.94 8.52 -17.31
CA THR A 500 -12.18 7.35 -16.85
C THR A 500 -12.65 6.04 -17.47
N SER A 501 -13.87 5.97 -18.03
CA SER A 501 -14.39 4.79 -18.72
C SER A 501 -14.01 4.69 -20.20
N SER A 502 -13.28 5.68 -20.74
CA SER A 502 -12.93 5.78 -22.16
C SER A 502 -12.18 4.55 -22.68
N GLY A 503 -11.28 3.97 -21.89
CA GLY A 503 -10.57 2.74 -22.23
C GLY A 503 -11.52 1.56 -22.47
N LEU A 504 -12.46 1.32 -21.54
CA LEU A 504 -13.47 0.28 -21.70
C LEU A 504 -14.33 0.47 -22.94
N ARG A 505 -14.76 1.71 -23.25
CA ARG A 505 -15.55 1.97 -24.47
C ARG A 505 -14.78 1.70 -25.74
N ARG A 506 -13.49 2.01 -25.76
CA ARG A 506 -12.60 1.69 -26.90
C ARG A 506 -12.39 0.18 -27.03
N HIS A 507 -12.44 -0.58 -25.93
CA HIS A 507 -12.43 -2.04 -25.92
C HIS A 507 -13.78 -2.68 -26.24
N GLY A 508 -14.82 -1.88 -26.54
CA GLY A 508 -16.14 -2.34 -26.96
C GLY A 508 -17.12 -2.62 -25.83
N TRP A 509 -16.90 -2.06 -24.62
CA TRP A 509 -17.77 -2.23 -23.47
C TRP A 509 -18.11 -0.90 -22.82
N ARG A 510 -19.29 -0.79 -22.20
CA ARG A 510 -19.72 0.41 -21.47
C ARG A 510 -20.30 0.06 -20.11
N LEU A 511 -20.13 0.95 -19.16
CA LEU A 511 -20.80 0.87 -17.86
C LEU A 511 -22.28 1.22 -18.03
N VAL A 512 -23.14 0.37 -17.49
CA VAL A 512 -24.58 0.59 -17.33
C VAL A 512 -24.98 0.25 -15.90
N PHE A 513 -26.16 0.70 -15.49
CA PHE A 513 -26.73 0.34 -14.19
C PHE A 513 -28.02 -0.45 -14.39
N THR A 514 -28.15 -1.54 -13.63
CA THR A 514 -29.33 -2.42 -13.64
C THR A 514 -29.95 -2.47 -12.23
N ASP A 515 -31.14 -3.01 -12.11
CA ASP A 515 -31.84 -3.19 -10.82
C ASP A 515 -31.44 -4.46 -10.06
N THR A 516 -30.58 -5.27 -10.67
CA THR A 516 -30.11 -6.55 -10.13
C THR A 516 -28.59 -6.52 -9.94
N PRO A 517 -28.07 -6.77 -8.72
CA PRO A 517 -26.63 -6.78 -8.47
C PRO A 517 -25.94 -7.97 -9.13
N THR A 518 -24.69 -7.77 -9.53
CA THR A 518 -23.82 -8.84 -10.02
C THR A 518 -23.28 -9.69 -8.87
N ALA A 519 -22.68 -10.86 -9.19
CA ALA A 519 -22.07 -11.72 -8.19
C ALA A 519 -20.92 -11.00 -7.44
N ALA A 520 -20.09 -10.24 -8.16
CA ALA A 520 -19.01 -9.46 -7.54
C ALA A 520 -19.54 -8.36 -6.61
N PHE A 521 -20.62 -7.68 -6.98
CA PHE A 521 -21.26 -6.67 -6.11
C PHE A 521 -21.78 -7.30 -4.82
N ARG A 522 -22.48 -8.45 -4.90
CA ARG A 522 -22.98 -9.17 -3.73
C ARG A 522 -21.83 -9.64 -2.83
N ALA A 523 -20.76 -10.17 -3.40
CA ALA A 523 -19.58 -10.57 -2.63
C ALA A 523 -19.00 -9.39 -1.82
N GLY A 524 -18.97 -8.19 -2.41
CA GLY A 524 -18.57 -6.98 -1.68
C GLY A 524 -19.52 -6.55 -0.58
N GLU A 525 -20.85 -6.69 -0.79
CA GLU A 525 -21.84 -6.47 0.26
C GLU A 525 -21.64 -7.45 1.44
N ASP A 526 -21.46 -8.74 1.12
CA ASP A 526 -21.35 -9.81 2.11
C ASP A 526 -20.04 -9.67 2.91
N GLU A 527 -18.91 -9.45 2.25
CA GLU A 527 -17.60 -9.22 2.89
C GLU A 527 -17.63 -7.99 3.81
N ALA A 528 -18.27 -6.92 3.36
CA ALA A 528 -18.37 -5.68 4.14
C ALA A 528 -19.49 -5.71 5.20
N GLY A 529 -20.39 -6.70 5.19
CA GLY A 529 -21.56 -6.80 6.08
C GLY A 529 -22.55 -5.63 5.90
N ILE A 530 -22.82 -5.23 4.63
CA ILE A 530 -23.62 -4.05 4.32
C ILE A 530 -24.70 -4.34 3.26
N SER A 531 -25.63 -3.41 3.14
CA SER A 531 -26.44 -3.19 1.95
C SER A 531 -25.93 -1.95 1.24
N ASP A 532 -25.41 -2.11 0.02
CA ASP A 532 -24.79 -1.02 -0.72
C ASP A 532 -25.78 -0.40 -1.73
N LEU A 533 -26.21 0.79 -1.44
CA LEU A 533 -27.09 1.64 -2.26
C LEU A 533 -26.37 2.92 -2.74
N SER A 534 -25.04 2.86 -2.83
CA SER A 534 -24.20 4.01 -3.20
C SER A 534 -24.62 4.63 -4.52
N TYR A 535 -25.02 3.82 -5.50
CA TYR A 535 -25.41 4.30 -6.83
C TYR A 535 -26.89 4.67 -6.98
N SER A 536 -27.69 4.48 -5.93
CA SER A 536 -29.09 4.88 -5.87
C SER A 536 -29.25 6.11 -4.97
N ILE A 537 -29.33 5.88 -3.67
CA ILE A 537 -29.57 6.92 -2.67
C ILE A 537 -28.29 7.44 -2.00
N GLY A 538 -27.12 6.94 -2.39
CA GLY A 538 -25.82 7.37 -1.86
C GLY A 538 -25.53 6.83 -0.45
N LEU A 539 -25.95 5.61 -0.12
CA LEU A 539 -25.79 4.99 1.21
C LEU A 539 -25.22 3.59 1.12
N ALA A 540 -24.35 3.24 2.09
CA ALA A 540 -24.10 1.86 2.47
C ALA A 540 -24.46 1.67 3.94
N VAL A 541 -25.25 0.63 4.25
CA VAL A 541 -25.90 0.47 5.56
C VAL A 541 -25.64 -0.93 6.10
N ARG A 542 -25.26 -1.03 7.37
CA ARG A 542 -25.10 -2.30 8.10
C ARG A 542 -26.43 -2.93 8.45
N ALA A 543 -26.42 -4.21 8.84
CA ALA A 543 -27.63 -4.94 9.21
C ALA A 543 -28.37 -4.32 10.41
N ASP A 544 -27.68 -3.61 11.30
CA ASP A 544 -28.26 -2.91 12.45
C ASP A 544 -28.83 -1.51 12.12
N GLY A 545 -28.80 -1.12 10.85
CA GLY A 545 -29.22 0.20 10.37
C GLY A 545 -28.15 1.30 10.43
N THR A 546 -26.96 0.99 10.96
CA THR A 546 -25.87 1.98 11.01
C THR A 546 -25.31 2.27 9.61
N THR A 547 -25.27 3.53 9.23
CA THR A 547 -24.66 3.95 7.95
C THR A 547 -23.15 3.82 8.00
N ARG A 548 -22.58 3.02 7.10
CA ARG A 548 -21.12 2.86 6.94
C ARG A 548 -20.55 4.00 6.11
N THR A 549 -21.18 4.27 4.96
CA THR A 549 -20.80 5.36 4.06
C THR A 549 -22.02 6.15 3.64
N VAL A 550 -21.79 7.43 3.39
CA VAL A 550 -22.74 8.35 2.75
C VAL A 550 -21.98 9.03 1.63
N ALA A 551 -22.47 8.95 0.40
CA ALA A 551 -21.80 9.56 -0.75
C ALA A 551 -21.88 11.10 -0.66
N TRP A 552 -20.73 11.75 -0.83
CA TRP A 552 -20.67 13.21 -0.82
C TRP A 552 -21.60 13.82 -1.87
N ASP A 553 -22.39 14.79 -1.47
CA ASP A 553 -23.42 15.43 -2.29
C ASP A 553 -24.45 14.47 -2.94
N GLY A 554 -24.54 13.24 -2.45
CA GLY A 554 -25.55 12.26 -2.85
C GLY A 554 -26.93 12.57 -2.24
N PRO A 555 -28.00 11.86 -2.65
CA PRO A 555 -29.36 12.10 -2.14
C PRO A 555 -29.45 12.05 -0.61
N ALA A 556 -28.83 11.08 0.03
CA ALA A 556 -28.83 10.95 1.49
C ALA A 556 -28.01 12.07 2.18
N PHE A 557 -26.88 12.46 1.59
CA PHE A 557 -26.07 13.59 2.07
C PHE A 557 -26.90 14.90 2.06
N ARG A 558 -27.54 15.19 0.93
CA ARG A 558 -28.40 16.38 0.79
C ARG A 558 -29.59 16.37 1.74
N GLY A 559 -30.05 15.17 2.13
CA GLY A 559 -31.05 15.00 3.18
C GLY A 559 -30.54 15.24 4.61
N GLY A 560 -29.21 15.41 4.80
CA GLY A 560 -28.58 15.65 6.09
C GLY A 560 -28.04 14.39 6.80
N MET A 561 -27.91 13.27 6.10
CA MET A 561 -27.29 12.06 6.66
C MET A 561 -25.77 12.14 6.67
N ARG A 562 -25.16 11.45 7.60
CA ARG A 562 -23.70 11.28 7.71
C ARG A 562 -23.31 9.84 8.08
N PRO A 563 -22.07 9.42 7.84
CA PRO A 563 -21.56 8.14 8.33
C PRO A 563 -21.73 8.01 9.86
N GLY A 564 -22.11 6.82 10.31
CA GLY A 564 -22.39 6.53 11.73
C GLY A 564 -23.80 6.87 12.21
N ALA A 565 -24.65 7.49 11.39
CA ALA A 565 -26.07 7.64 11.68
C ALA A 565 -26.78 6.28 11.65
N ARG A 566 -27.79 6.07 12.48
CA ARG A 566 -28.56 4.82 12.54
C ARG A 566 -29.96 5.01 11.99
N ILE A 567 -30.32 4.29 10.95
CA ILE A 567 -31.67 4.24 10.41
C ILE A 567 -32.48 3.33 11.33
N VAL A 568 -33.58 3.82 11.87
CA VAL A 568 -34.47 3.09 12.77
C VAL A 568 -35.83 2.76 12.15
N ALA A 569 -36.22 3.53 11.11
CA ALA A 569 -37.44 3.23 10.34
C ALA A 569 -37.26 3.65 8.87
N VAL A 570 -37.99 3.00 7.99
CA VAL A 570 -38.10 3.29 6.56
C VAL A 570 -39.57 3.57 6.29
N ASN A 571 -39.91 4.77 5.86
CA ASN A 571 -41.25 5.29 5.77
C ASN A 571 -41.98 5.09 7.14
N GLU A 572 -43.10 4.41 7.18
CA GLU A 572 -43.89 4.17 8.40
C GLU A 572 -43.49 2.86 9.13
N GLY A 573 -42.60 2.04 8.54
CA GLY A 573 -42.21 0.72 9.05
C GLY A 573 -40.86 0.69 9.76
N PRO A 574 -40.58 -0.35 10.57
CA PRO A 574 -39.24 -0.51 11.17
C PRO A 574 -38.18 -0.72 10.11
N PHE A 575 -36.93 -0.36 10.46
CA PHE A 575 -35.80 -0.62 9.58
C PHE A 575 -35.59 -2.12 9.34
N GLY A 576 -35.30 -2.46 8.09
CA GLY A 576 -34.87 -3.77 7.64
C GLY A 576 -34.32 -3.65 6.22
N ARG A 577 -33.36 -4.54 5.87
CA ARG A 577 -32.75 -4.55 4.52
C ARG A 577 -33.81 -4.55 3.42
N GLU A 578 -34.74 -5.50 3.49
CA GLU A 578 -35.78 -5.67 2.46
C GLU A 578 -36.74 -4.48 2.40
N ALA A 579 -37.11 -3.92 3.57
CA ALA A 579 -37.93 -2.72 3.64
C ALA A 579 -37.24 -1.52 2.95
N LEU A 580 -35.93 -1.33 3.20
CA LEU A 580 -35.16 -0.27 2.57
C LEU A 580 -35.06 -0.47 1.06
N LEU A 581 -34.72 -1.68 0.60
CA LEU A 581 -34.64 -1.99 -0.83
C LEU A 581 -35.98 -1.80 -1.55
N ALA A 582 -37.10 -2.24 -0.92
CA ALA A 582 -38.44 -2.06 -1.45
C ALA A 582 -38.81 -0.57 -1.56
N ALA A 583 -38.54 0.21 -0.52
CA ALA A 583 -38.81 1.64 -0.51
C ALA A 583 -38.02 2.42 -1.56
N VAL A 584 -36.73 2.04 -1.79
CA VAL A 584 -35.92 2.63 -2.86
C VAL A 584 -36.48 2.27 -4.24
N ARG A 585 -36.88 1.01 -4.49
CA ARG A 585 -37.52 0.61 -5.76
C ARG A 585 -38.78 1.40 -6.07
N ASP A 586 -39.56 1.69 -5.03
CA ASP A 586 -40.86 2.36 -5.14
C ASP A 586 -40.76 3.89 -5.07
N SER A 587 -39.56 4.43 -4.89
CA SER A 587 -39.31 5.86 -4.66
C SER A 587 -39.73 6.77 -5.82
N ALA A 588 -39.96 6.24 -7.02
CA ALA A 588 -40.55 6.99 -8.13
C ALA A 588 -42.04 7.28 -7.94
N HIS A 589 -42.75 6.48 -7.13
CA HIS A 589 -44.20 6.58 -6.89
C HIS A 589 -44.50 7.11 -5.48
N HIS A 590 -43.70 6.75 -4.49
CA HIS A 590 -43.87 7.12 -3.10
C HIS A 590 -42.59 7.75 -2.54
N PRO A 591 -42.67 8.93 -1.89
CA PRO A 591 -41.52 9.57 -1.26
C PRO A 591 -40.83 8.64 -0.27
N LEU A 592 -39.49 8.61 -0.31
CA LEU A 592 -38.66 7.86 0.63
C LEU A 592 -38.32 8.74 1.83
N THR A 593 -38.75 8.31 3.02
CA THR A 593 -38.38 8.96 4.28
C THR A 593 -37.66 7.95 5.18
N LEU A 594 -36.55 8.36 5.77
CA LEU A 594 -35.80 7.58 6.73
C LEU A 594 -35.86 8.24 8.10
N SER A 595 -36.39 7.52 9.13
CA SER A 595 -36.22 7.96 10.50
C SER A 595 -34.83 7.59 10.98
N VAL A 596 -34.05 8.56 11.41
CA VAL A 596 -32.63 8.42 11.70
C VAL A 596 -32.31 8.89 13.12
N GLU A 597 -31.50 8.12 13.83
CA GLU A 597 -30.86 8.55 15.08
C GLU A 597 -29.44 9.03 14.77
N GLN A 598 -29.17 10.28 15.11
CA GLN A 598 -27.90 10.95 14.87
C GLN A 598 -27.62 11.95 16.01
N ASP A 599 -26.43 11.87 16.64
CA ASP A 599 -26.07 12.70 17.80
C ASP A 599 -27.07 12.63 18.97
N GLY A 600 -27.64 11.44 19.21
CA GLY A 600 -28.64 11.22 20.26
C GLY A 600 -30.01 11.84 19.97
N ARG A 601 -30.25 12.29 18.75
CA ARG A 601 -31.53 12.87 18.30
C ARG A 601 -32.14 12.01 17.20
N ARG A 602 -33.45 11.88 17.25
CA ARG A 602 -34.22 11.24 16.17
C ARG A 602 -34.84 12.31 15.29
N SER A 603 -34.73 12.12 13.97
CA SER A 603 -35.36 12.99 12.97
C SER A 603 -35.76 12.18 11.74
N ASP A 604 -36.75 12.66 11.02
CA ASP A 604 -37.17 12.11 9.75
C ASP A 604 -36.48 12.87 8.62
N ILE A 605 -35.84 12.13 7.74
CA ILE A 605 -35.03 12.65 6.61
C ILE A 605 -35.71 12.20 5.33
N ALA A 606 -36.18 13.16 4.53
CA ALA A 606 -36.68 12.91 3.18
C ALA A 606 -35.50 12.73 2.23
N ILE A 607 -35.46 11.61 1.51
CA ILE A 607 -34.42 11.31 0.54
C ILE A 607 -34.88 11.72 -0.86
N GLY A 608 -34.24 12.72 -1.43
CA GLY A 608 -34.55 13.26 -2.76
C GLY A 608 -34.08 12.31 -3.88
N TYR A 609 -34.70 11.14 -3.98
CA TYR A 609 -34.44 10.14 -5.00
C TYR A 609 -35.77 9.61 -5.57
N ALA A 610 -35.85 9.50 -6.89
CA ALA A 610 -36.98 8.93 -7.59
C ALA A 610 -36.46 8.06 -8.75
N GLY A 611 -36.20 6.79 -8.46
CA GLY A 611 -35.63 5.88 -9.46
C GLY A 611 -35.48 4.45 -8.96
N PRO A 612 -35.06 3.53 -9.84
CA PRO A 612 -34.84 2.12 -9.49
C PRO A 612 -33.57 1.96 -8.62
N LEU A 613 -33.40 0.75 -8.09
CA LEU A 613 -32.09 0.30 -7.60
C LEU A 613 -31.08 0.36 -8.77
N ARG A 614 -29.83 0.67 -8.43
CA ARG A 614 -28.78 0.83 -9.44
C ARG A 614 -27.54 0.04 -9.02
N TYR A 615 -27.22 -0.97 -9.82
CA TYR A 615 -26.03 -1.80 -9.65
C TYR A 615 -25.20 -1.80 -10.92
N PRO A 616 -23.87 -1.63 -10.83
CA PRO A 616 -23.02 -1.50 -12.01
C PRO A 616 -22.90 -2.82 -12.77
N ARG A 617 -22.88 -2.71 -14.09
CA ARG A 617 -22.68 -3.82 -15.03
C ARG A 617 -22.01 -3.33 -16.31
N LEU A 618 -21.21 -4.16 -16.96
CA LEU A 618 -20.72 -3.87 -18.31
C LEU A 618 -21.67 -4.43 -19.37
N GLU A 619 -21.93 -3.61 -20.36
CA GLU A 619 -22.72 -3.96 -21.54
C GLU A 619 -21.86 -3.86 -22.80
N ARG A 620 -22.05 -4.81 -23.73
CA ARG A 620 -21.35 -4.84 -25.01
C ARG A 620 -21.82 -3.70 -25.93
N ILE A 621 -20.87 -2.99 -26.56
CA ILE A 621 -21.16 -2.00 -27.61
C ILE A 621 -21.11 -2.73 -28.96
N ALA A 622 -22.28 -2.97 -29.56
CA ALA A 622 -22.44 -3.88 -30.70
C ALA A 622 -21.61 -3.51 -31.94
N ASP A 623 -21.44 -2.23 -32.22
CA ASP A 623 -20.74 -1.68 -33.40
C ASP A 623 -19.23 -1.47 -33.20
N ARG A 624 -18.66 -1.91 -32.07
CA ARG A 624 -17.22 -1.82 -31.77
C ARG A 624 -16.58 -3.21 -31.67
N PRO A 625 -15.31 -3.38 -32.03
CA PRO A 625 -14.57 -4.62 -31.80
C PRO A 625 -14.50 -4.98 -30.31
N ASP A 626 -14.60 -6.26 -29.99
CA ASP A 626 -14.40 -6.76 -28.62
C ASP A 626 -12.92 -7.07 -28.40
N THR A 627 -12.15 -6.04 -28.12
CA THR A 627 -10.72 -6.21 -27.82
C THR A 627 -10.47 -6.50 -26.35
N LEU A 628 -11.45 -6.28 -25.45
CA LEU A 628 -11.36 -6.69 -24.05
C LEU A 628 -11.27 -8.21 -23.92
N THR A 629 -12.17 -8.95 -24.59
CA THR A 629 -12.12 -10.42 -24.59
C THR A 629 -10.78 -10.92 -25.16
N THR A 630 -10.23 -10.26 -26.18
CA THR A 630 -8.91 -10.60 -26.73
C THR A 630 -7.79 -10.33 -25.73
N LEU A 631 -7.85 -9.21 -24.98
CA LEU A 631 -6.89 -8.88 -23.93
C LEU A 631 -6.89 -9.92 -22.81
N LEU A 632 -8.06 -10.39 -22.42
CA LEU A 632 -8.27 -11.33 -21.33
C LEU A 632 -8.04 -12.81 -21.71
N ALA A 633 -7.83 -13.11 -22.99
CA ALA A 633 -7.58 -14.47 -23.45
C ALA A 633 -6.19 -14.98 -23.02
N PRO A 634 -6.03 -16.27 -22.66
CA PRO A 634 -4.72 -16.86 -22.33
C PRO A 634 -3.67 -16.68 -23.43
N ARG A 635 -2.38 -16.58 -23.04
CA ARG A 635 -1.23 -16.46 -23.93
C ARG A 635 -0.40 -17.75 -23.96
#